data_0b17fa23a13083957825b2796f219e1a
#
_entry.id   0b17fa23a13083957825b2796f219e1a
#
_cell.length_a   1.000
_cell.length_b   1.000
_cell.length_c   1.000
_cell.angle_alpha   90.00
_cell.angle_beta   90.00
_cell.angle_gamma   90.00
#
_symmetry.space_group_name_H-M   'P 1'
#
loop_
_entity.id
_entity.type
_entity.pdbx_description
1 polymer ?
#
loop_
_entity_poly.entity_id
_entity_poly.type
_entity_poly.pdbx_seq_one_letter_code
_entity_poly.pdbx_strand_id
1 'polypeptide(L)'
;MKKEDIKKVVLAYSGGLDTSVIIPWLKENYNNCEVIAVTADLGQGDELDPVHDKALKSGASKCYILDLKEEFIADYVWPVVKAGAVYEKKYLLGTSFARPLIAKRLVEIAEKEGADAVAHGATGKGNDQVRFELSVKALAPQLAIIAPWREWSIRSRE
;
A
#
# COMPACT_ATOMS: atom_id res chain seq x y z
N MET A 1 2.06 -19.44 -4.72
CA MET A 1 2.60 -19.53 -3.33
C MET A 1 1.44 -19.86 -2.42
N LYS A 2 1.58 -20.85 -1.55
CA LYS A 2 0.52 -21.19 -0.57
C LYS A 2 0.59 -20.20 0.60
N LYS A 3 -0.53 -20.00 1.32
CA LYS A 3 -0.56 -19.11 2.51
C LYS A 3 0.48 -19.51 3.57
N GLU A 4 0.77 -20.78 3.69
CA GLU A 4 1.73 -21.37 4.65
C GLU A 4 3.19 -20.99 4.33
N ASP A 5 3.49 -20.68 3.08
CA ASP A 5 4.86 -20.35 2.61
C ASP A 5 5.20 -18.87 2.87
N ILE A 6 4.21 -18.03 3.15
CA ILE A 6 4.39 -16.59 3.34
C ILE A 6 4.80 -16.32 4.79
N LYS A 7 6.03 -15.88 4.98
CA LYS A 7 6.62 -15.59 6.30
C LYS A 7 6.72 -14.10 6.60
N LYS A 8 6.84 -13.29 5.54
CA LYS A 8 7.01 -11.84 5.67
C LYS A 8 6.18 -11.10 4.63
N VAL A 9 5.44 -10.09 5.09
CA VAL A 9 4.53 -9.28 4.27
C VAL A 9 4.84 -7.81 4.44
N VAL A 10 4.95 -7.08 3.34
CA VAL A 10 5.01 -5.61 3.35
C VAL A 10 3.62 -5.06 3.07
N LEU A 11 3.09 -4.27 4.00
CA LEU A 11 1.73 -3.72 3.95
C LEU A 11 1.77 -2.22 3.58
N ALA A 12 1.04 -1.84 2.53
CA ALA A 12 0.69 -0.44 2.30
C ALA A 12 -0.21 0.07 3.43
N TYR A 13 0.35 0.88 4.32
CA TYR A 13 -0.29 1.28 5.56
C TYR A 13 -0.60 2.77 5.56
N SER A 14 -1.85 3.13 5.73
CA SER A 14 -2.30 4.53 5.77
C SER A 14 -2.48 5.09 7.19
N GLY A 15 -2.39 4.24 8.22
CA GLY A 15 -2.73 4.63 9.60
C GLY A 15 -4.24 4.64 9.89
N GLY A 16 -5.09 4.47 8.88
CA GLY A 16 -6.53 4.37 9.04
C GLY A 16 -6.99 3.01 9.60
N LEU A 17 -8.26 2.94 9.99
CA LEU A 17 -8.87 1.71 10.52
C LEU A 17 -8.72 0.55 9.53
N ASP A 18 -9.00 0.81 8.25
CA ASP A 18 -9.03 -0.19 7.18
C ASP A 18 -7.71 -0.94 7.02
N THR A 19 -6.58 -0.25 7.25
CA THR A 19 -5.25 -0.86 7.16
C THR A 19 -4.76 -1.39 8.50
N SER A 20 -5.19 -0.80 9.62
CA SER A 20 -4.78 -1.26 10.95
C SER A 20 -5.35 -2.63 11.28
N VAL A 21 -6.57 -2.94 10.85
CA VAL A 21 -7.20 -4.26 11.05
C VAL A 21 -6.54 -5.36 10.19
N ILE A 22 -5.86 -4.99 9.11
CA ILE A 22 -5.15 -5.94 8.24
C ILE A 22 -3.95 -6.56 8.95
N ILE A 23 -3.26 -5.83 9.81
CA ILE A 23 -2.05 -6.33 10.50
C ILE A 23 -2.35 -7.58 11.34
N PRO A 24 -3.28 -7.55 12.33
CA PRO A 24 -3.61 -8.74 13.09
C PRO A 24 -4.22 -9.84 12.21
N TRP A 25 -5.05 -9.49 11.23
CA TRP A 25 -5.61 -10.46 10.30
C TRP A 25 -4.55 -11.22 9.49
N LEU A 26 -3.51 -10.53 9.00
CA LEU A 26 -2.39 -11.18 8.32
C LEU A 26 -1.69 -12.20 9.23
N LYS A 27 -1.44 -11.83 10.47
CA LYS A 27 -0.83 -12.75 11.44
C LYS A 27 -1.67 -13.98 11.71
N GLU A 28 -2.97 -13.81 11.87
CA GLU A 28 -3.90 -14.93 12.13
C GLU A 28 -4.02 -15.87 10.92
N ASN A 29 -4.02 -15.34 9.71
CA ASN A 29 -4.30 -16.11 8.49
C ASN A 29 -3.06 -16.60 7.73
N TYR A 30 -1.87 -16.08 8.07
CA TYR A 30 -0.59 -16.40 7.41
C TYR A 30 0.46 -16.88 8.41
N ASN A 31 0.09 -17.80 9.30
CA ASN A 31 1.00 -18.50 10.22
C ASN A 31 1.90 -17.54 11.04
N ASN A 32 1.29 -16.50 11.61
CA ASN A 32 1.98 -15.45 12.39
C ASN A 32 3.12 -14.77 11.62
N CYS A 33 2.89 -14.49 10.33
CA CYS A 33 3.88 -13.84 9.46
C CYS A 33 4.37 -12.51 10.06
N GLU A 34 5.61 -12.14 9.73
CA GLU A 34 6.14 -10.81 10.03
C GLU A 34 5.45 -9.78 9.14
N VAL A 35 4.92 -8.70 9.72
CA VAL A 35 4.28 -7.61 8.98
C VAL A 35 5.12 -6.34 9.10
N ILE A 36 5.53 -5.81 7.96
CA ILE A 36 6.24 -4.53 7.84
C ILE A 36 5.28 -3.51 7.26
N ALA A 37 4.96 -2.48 8.02
CA ALA A 37 4.12 -1.39 7.57
C ALA A 37 4.93 -0.36 6.77
N VAL A 38 4.39 0.12 5.66
CA VAL A 38 5.01 1.19 4.85
C VAL A 38 3.98 2.27 4.57
N THR A 39 4.29 3.47 4.99
CA THR A 39 3.48 4.68 4.79
C THR A 39 4.22 5.64 3.88
N ALA A 40 3.54 6.14 2.86
CA ALA A 40 4.05 7.16 1.96
C ALA A 40 3.58 8.54 2.39
N ASP A 41 4.52 9.45 2.58
CA ASP A 41 4.25 10.88 2.72
C ASP A 41 4.29 11.53 1.32
N LEU A 42 3.13 11.91 0.84
CA LEU A 42 2.94 12.61 -0.44
C LEU A 42 2.54 14.09 -0.21
N GLY A 43 2.64 14.57 1.02
CA GLY A 43 2.25 15.93 1.41
C GLY A 43 0.86 16.04 2.06
N GLN A 44 0.35 14.95 2.66
CA GLN A 44 -0.94 14.94 3.34
C GLN A 44 -0.95 15.60 4.74
N GLY A 45 0.20 16.15 5.20
CA GLY A 45 0.29 16.94 6.42
C GLY A 45 0.43 16.12 7.71
N ASP A 46 -0.11 16.65 8.82
CA ASP A 46 0.14 16.20 10.20
C ASP A 46 -0.42 14.81 10.58
N GLU A 47 -1.05 14.12 9.65
CA GLU A 47 -1.64 12.80 9.88
C GLU A 47 -0.59 11.67 10.07
N LEU A 48 0.69 11.97 9.85
CA LEU A 48 1.76 10.97 9.86
C LEU A 48 2.40 10.73 11.23
N ASP A 49 2.39 11.72 12.13
CA ASP A 49 3.04 11.62 13.43
C ASP A 49 2.59 10.42 14.27
N PRO A 50 1.28 10.10 14.38
CA PRO A 50 0.84 8.95 15.14
C PRO A 50 0.92 7.61 14.39
N VAL A 51 1.22 7.62 13.06
CA VAL A 51 1.11 6.43 12.19
C VAL A 51 2.12 5.37 12.57
N HIS A 52 3.37 5.76 12.86
CA HIS A 52 4.43 4.84 13.25
C HIS A 52 4.06 4.04 14.50
N ASP A 53 3.71 4.74 15.58
CA ASP A 53 3.36 4.11 16.85
C ASP A 53 2.10 3.24 16.73
N LYS A 54 1.15 3.68 15.93
CA LYS A 54 -0.09 2.94 15.67
C LYS A 54 0.18 1.64 14.91
N ALA A 55 1.08 1.66 13.92
CA ALA A 55 1.48 0.46 13.20
C ALA A 55 2.09 -0.59 14.15
N LEU A 56 3.05 -0.17 14.99
CA LEU A 56 3.68 -1.05 15.96
C LEU A 56 2.69 -1.59 17.01
N LYS A 57 1.82 -0.73 17.54
CA LYS A 57 0.75 -1.15 18.47
C LYS A 57 -0.26 -2.12 17.82
N SER A 58 -0.48 -2.02 16.52
CA SER A 58 -1.32 -2.96 15.77
C SER A 58 -0.64 -4.30 15.50
N GLY A 59 0.67 -4.42 15.79
CA GLY A 59 1.43 -5.66 15.68
C GLY A 59 2.42 -5.72 14.52
N ALA A 60 2.67 -4.63 13.81
CA ALA A 60 3.77 -4.57 12.84
C ALA A 60 5.12 -4.70 13.55
N SER A 61 6.07 -5.41 12.93
CA SER A 61 7.44 -5.52 13.45
C SER A 61 8.29 -4.30 13.15
N LYS A 62 8.00 -3.63 12.03
CA LYS A 62 8.63 -2.40 11.57
C LYS A 62 7.61 -1.49 10.91
N CYS A 63 7.88 -0.19 10.93
CA CYS A 63 7.12 0.79 10.17
C CYS A 63 8.08 1.75 9.46
N TYR A 64 7.98 1.83 8.15
CA TYR A 64 8.66 2.79 7.32
C TYR A 64 7.72 3.95 7.00
N ILE A 65 8.16 5.18 7.22
CA ILE A 65 7.52 6.39 6.72
C ILE A 65 8.45 6.96 5.64
N LEU A 66 8.00 6.96 4.40
CA LEU A 66 8.79 7.38 3.25
C LEU A 66 8.36 8.78 2.82
N ASP A 67 9.27 9.74 2.90
CA ASP A 67 9.06 11.06 2.31
C ASP A 67 9.21 10.96 0.79
N LEU A 68 8.09 11.03 0.08
CA LEU A 68 8.02 10.91 -1.37
C LEU A 68 7.50 12.19 -2.04
N LYS A 69 7.41 13.29 -1.29
CA LYS A 69 6.83 14.57 -1.79
C LYS A 69 7.54 15.08 -3.03
N GLU A 70 8.86 15.12 -2.99
CA GLU A 70 9.65 15.63 -4.11
C GLU A 70 9.56 14.74 -5.34
N GLU A 71 9.75 13.41 -5.19
CA GLU A 71 9.61 12.45 -6.28
C GLU A 71 8.19 12.47 -6.86
N PHE A 72 7.18 12.52 -6.00
CA PHE A 72 5.78 12.57 -6.44
C PHE A 72 5.51 13.79 -7.31
N ILE A 73 5.98 14.97 -6.91
CA ILE A 73 5.78 16.20 -7.66
C ILE A 73 6.59 16.19 -8.96
N ALA A 74 7.86 15.87 -8.89
CA ALA A 74 8.77 15.97 -10.04
C ALA A 74 8.48 14.94 -11.13
N ASP A 75 8.30 13.68 -10.74
CA ASP A 75 8.26 12.55 -11.67
C ASP A 75 6.85 12.10 -12.04
N TYR A 76 5.83 12.47 -11.25
CA TYR A 76 4.45 12.04 -11.45
C TYR A 76 3.50 13.20 -11.69
N VAL A 77 3.44 14.18 -10.77
CA VAL A 77 2.49 15.29 -10.90
C VAL A 77 2.85 16.21 -12.06
N TRP A 78 4.10 16.62 -12.14
CA TRP A 78 4.54 17.58 -13.15
C TRP A 78 4.39 17.09 -14.60
N PRO A 79 4.73 15.85 -14.95
CA PRO A 79 4.44 15.29 -16.27
C PRO A 79 2.94 15.28 -16.60
N VAL A 80 2.09 14.95 -15.65
CA VAL A 80 0.62 14.94 -15.83
C VAL A 80 0.09 16.34 -16.08
N VAL A 81 0.58 17.33 -15.32
CA VAL A 81 0.23 18.75 -15.50
C VAL A 81 0.68 19.25 -16.88
N LYS A 82 1.92 18.96 -17.29
CA LYS A 82 2.44 19.33 -18.62
C LYS A 82 1.62 18.71 -19.76
N ALA A 83 1.17 17.47 -19.57
CA ALA A 83 0.35 16.78 -20.56
C ALA A 83 -1.10 17.30 -20.60
N GLY A 84 -1.50 18.15 -19.65
CA GLY A 84 -2.89 18.61 -19.53
C GLY A 84 -3.87 17.44 -19.25
N ALA A 85 -3.39 16.36 -18.63
CA ALA A 85 -4.18 15.16 -18.45
C ALA A 85 -5.25 15.34 -17.38
N VAL A 86 -6.49 15.36 -17.81
CA VAL A 86 -7.69 15.48 -16.95
C VAL A 86 -8.71 14.48 -17.42
N TYR A 87 -9.22 13.63 -16.51
CA TYR A 87 -10.26 12.68 -16.87
C TYR A 87 -11.63 13.37 -16.90
N GLU A 88 -12.35 13.21 -18.02
CA GLU A 88 -13.67 13.80 -18.27
C GLU A 88 -13.73 15.32 -18.03
N LYS A 89 -12.63 16.04 -18.23
CA LYS A 89 -12.50 17.50 -18.04
C LYS A 89 -12.72 17.97 -16.58
N LYS A 90 -12.71 17.07 -15.61
CA LYS A 90 -13.02 17.38 -14.19
C LYS A 90 -12.02 16.78 -13.22
N TYR A 91 -11.64 15.51 -13.39
CA TYR A 91 -10.86 14.79 -12.41
C TYR A 91 -9.36 14.85 -12.73
N LEU A 92 -8.58 15.36 -11.76
CA LEU A 92 -7.14 15.63 -11.91
C LEU A 92 -6.24 14.39 -11.76
N LEU A 93 -6.80 13.20 -11.63
CA LEU A 93 -6.10 11.91 -11.64
C LEU A 93 -5.09 11.69 -10.48
N GLY A 94 -5.14 12.45 -9.40
CA GLY A 94 -4.15 12.39 -8.32
C GLY A 94 -3.88 10.97 -7.79
N THR A 95 -4.92 10.19 -7.48
CA THR A 95 -4.76 8.81 -7.02
C THR A 95 -4.24 7.86 -8.11
N SER A 96 -4.47 8.19 -9.39
CA SER A 96 -4.07 7.34 -10.52
C SER A 96 -2.56 7.23 -10.64
N PHE A 97 -1.82 8.30 -10.39
CA PHE A 97 -0.36 8.31 -10.46
C PHE A 97 0.31 8.23 -9.09
N ALA A 98 -0.41 8.49 -7.98
CA ALA A 98 0.12 8.26 -6.64
C ALA A 98 0.28 6.75 -6.34
N ARG A 99 -0.69 5.91 -6.73
CA ARG A 99 -0.67 4.47 -6.44
C ARG A 99 0.51 3.73 -7.07
N PRO A 100 0.89 3.95 -8.33
CA PRO A 100 2.10 3.36 -8.91
C PRO A 100 3.38 3.73 -8.17
N LEU A 101 3.54 4.98 -7.73
CA LEU A 101 4.69 5.38 -6.93
C LEU A 101 4.74 4.63 -5.60
N ILE A 102 3.62 4.56 -4.88
CA ILE A 102 3.55 3.82 -3.62
C ILE A 102 3.87 2.34 -3.86
N ALA A 103 3.32 1.73 -4.91
CA ALA A 103 3.58 0.33 -5.25
C ALA A 103 5.08 0.08 -5.55
N LYS A 104 5.74 0.99 -6.27
CA LYS A 104 7.19 0.94 -6.52
C LYS A 104 7.96 0.89 -5.21
N ARG A 105 7.66 1.79 -4.28
CA ARG A 105 8.33 1.83 -2.97
C ARG A 105 8.04 0.61 -2.09
N LEU A 106 6.82 0.08 -2.16
CA LEU A 106 6.49 -1.19 -1.48
C LEU A 106 7.34 -2.35 -2.01
N VAL A 107 7.53 -2.45 -3.32
CA VAL A 107 8.36 -3.47 -3.95
C VAL A 107 9.81 -3.33 -3.49
N GLU A 108 10.39 -2.12 -3.52
CA GLU A 108 11.75 -1.86 -3.07
C GLU A 108 11.97 -2.26 -1.59
N ILE A 109 11.01 -1.96 -0.73
CA ILE A 109 11.06 -2.38 0.69
C ILE A 109 10.90 -3.90 0.79
N ALA A 110 10.00 -4.51 0.00
CA ALA A 110 9.80 -5.95 0.01
C ALA A 110 11.09 -6.70 -0.41
N GLU A 111 11.78 -6.24 -1.42
CA GLU A 111 13.07 -6.80 -1.86
C GLU A 111 14.16 -6.60 -0.78
N LYS A 112 14.28 -5.39 -0.23
CA LYS A 112 15.24 -5.06 0.85
C LYS A 112 15.05 -5.93 2.09
N GLU A 113 13.81 -6.19 2.47
CA GLU A 113 13.45 -6.97 3.67
C GLU A 113 13.34 -8.48 3.40
N GLY A 114 13.46 -8.90 2.14
CA GLY A 114 13.28 -10.30 1.75
C GLY A 114 11.86 -10.78 2.01
N ALA A 115 10.86 -9.98 1.69
CA ALA A 115 9.47 -10.31 1.89
C ALA A 115 8.92 -11.22 0.78
N ASP A 116 7.94 -12.03 1.13
CA ASP A 116 7.29 -12.99 0.21
C ASP A 116 6.08 -12.38 -0.49
N ALA A 117 5.48 -11.36 0.13
CA ALA A 117 4.25 -10.78 -0.33
C ALA A 117 4.14 -9.27 -0.04
N VAL A 118 3.30 -8.60 -0.84
CA VAL A 118 2.83 -7.25 -0.61
C VAL A 118 1.33 -7.29 -0.32
N ALA A 119 0.88 -6.54 0.69
CA ALA A 119 -0.52 -6.40 1.03
C ALA A 119 -1.00 -4.95 0.89
N HIS A 120 -2.28 -4.76 0.59
CA HIS A 120 -2.90 -3.44 0.53
C HIS A 120 -4.35 -3.46 1.05
N GLY A 121 -4.81 -2.29 1.49
CA GLY A 121 -6.18 -2.08 2.01
C GLY A 121 -7.16 -1.49 0.99
N ALA A 122 -6.86 -1.55 -0.30
CA ALA A 122 -7.79 -1.08 -1.32
C ALA A 122 -8.98 -2.04 -1.45
N THR A 123 -10.19 -1.47 -1.61
CA THR A 123 -11.42 -2.27 -1.78
C THR A 123 -11.42 -3.01 -3.11
N GLY A 124 -12.03 -4.20 -3.14
CA GLY A 124 -12.04 -5.07 -4.31
C GLY A 124 -12.87 -4.58 -5.52
N LYS A 125 -13.48 -3.39 -5.42
CA LYS A 125 -14.33 -2.80 -6.47
C LYS A 125 -13.79 -1.48 -7.04
N GLY A 126 -12.66 -0.98 -6.49
CA GLY A 126 -12.10 0.31 -6.87
C GLY A 126 -10.94 0.19 -7.86
N ASN A 127 -10.66 1.30 -8.56
CA ASN A 127 -9.51 1.39 -9.47
C ASN A 127 -8.16 1.31 -8.73
N ASP A 128 -8.12 1.67 -7.45
CA ASP A 128 -6.87 1.66 -6.67
C ASP A 128 -6.29 0.26 -6.50
N GLN A 129 -7.14 -0.75 -6.33
CA GLN A 129 -6.71 -2.15 -6.31
C GLN A 129 -5.96 -2.52 -7.60
N VAL A 130 -6.57 -2.22 -8.76
CA VAL A 130 -5.97 -2.51 -10.07
C VAL A 130 -4.62 -1.80 -10.22
N ARG A 131 -4.54 -0.54 -9.83
CA ARG A 131 -3.30 0.25 -9.89
C ARG A 131 -2.19 -0.34 -9.05
N PHE A 132 -2.48 -0.73 -7.81
CA PHE A 132 -1.51 -1.41 -6.94
C PHE A 132 -1.05 -2.74 -7.53
N GLU A 133 -2.00 -3.61 -7.86
CA GLU A 133 -1.69 -4.97 -8.27
C GLU A 133 -0.94 -5.03 -9.60
N LEU A 134 -1.35 -4.24 -10.60
CA LEU A 134 -0.64 -4.18 -11.87
C LEU A 134 0.77 -3.61 -11.71
N SER A 135 0.94 -2.56 -10.88
CA SER A 135 2.25 -1.99 -10.62
C SER A 135 3.19 -2.98 -9.93
N VAL A 136 2.72 -3.67 -8.89
CA VAL A 136 3.50 -4.71 -8.21
C VAL A 136 3.83 -5.86 -9.16
N LYS A 137 2.88 -6.33 -9.96
CA LYS A 137 3.12 -7.43 -10.92
C LYS A 137 4.09 -7.05 -12.03
N ALA A 138 4.09 -5.79 -12.46
CA ALA A 138 5.03 -5.31 -13.47
C ALA A 138 6.46 -5.21 -12.92
N LEU A 139 6.62 -4.81 -11.66
CA LEU A 139 7.92 -4.56 -11.03
C LEU A 139 8.51 -5.83 -10.40
N ALA A 140 7.67 -6.66 -9.76
CA ALA A 140 8.08 -7.84 -9.01
C ALA A 140 7.05 -8.97 -9.17
N PRO A 141 7.00 -9.64 -10.32
CA PRO A 141 6.01 -10.70 -10.60
C PRO A 141 6.10 -11.89 -9.63
N GLN A 142 7.24 -12.07 -8.98
CA GLN A 142 7.48 -13.14 -7.99
C GLN A 142 6.77 -12.88 -6.65
N LEU A 143 6.46 -11.63 -6.30
CA LEU A 143 5.78 -11.32 -5.05
C LEU A 143 4.30 -11.72 -5.10
N ALA A 144 3.85 -12.36 -4.03
CA ALA A 144 2.42 -12.58 -3.83
C ALA A 144 1.73 -11.26 -3.49
N ILE A 145 0.47 -11.11 -3.92
CA ILE A 145 -0.35 -9.94 -3.58
C ILE A 145 -1.49 -10.39 -2.67
N ILE A 146 -1.63 -9.73 -1.53
CA ILE A 146 -2.68 -9.99 -0.55
C ILE A 146 -3.61 -8.78 -0.49
N ALA A 147 -4.87 -8.99 -0.81
CA ALA A 147 -5.91 -7.97 -0.82
C ALA A 147 -7.10 -8.39 0.06
N PRO A 148 -7.02 -8.22 1.41
CA PRO A 148 -8.01 -8.76 2.35
C PRO A 148 -9.44 -8.31 2.06
N TRP A 149 -9.62 -7.06 1.68
CA TRP A 149 -10.95 -6.50 1.36
C TRP A 149 -11.65 -7.18 0.17
N ARG A 150 -10.95 -7.95 -0.66
CA ARG A 150 -11.55 -8.81 -1.67
C ARG A 150 -12.02 -10.15 -1.11
N GLU A 151 -11.32 -10.65 -0.10
CA GLU A 151 -11.63 -11.93 0.54
C GLU A 151 -12.76 -11.78 1.55
N TRP A 152 -12.89 -10.60 2.15
CA TRP A 152 -13.91 -10.32 3.15
C TRP A 152 -15.27 -10.03 2.51
N SER A 153 -16.32 -10.60 3.11
CA SER A 153 -17.72 -10.27 2.76
C SER A 153 -18.23 -8.98 3.41
N ILE A 154 -17.36 -8.26 4.13
CA ILE A 154 -17.69 -7.01 4.82
C ILE A 154 -17.95 -5.90 3.80
N ARG A 155 -19.09 -5.24 3.91
CA ARG A 155 -19.53 -4.19 2.98
C ARG A 155 -19.50 -2.78 3.58
N SER A 156 -19.40 -2.66 4.90
CA SER A 156 -19.35 -1.40 5.64
C SER A 156 -18.36 -1.48 6.79
N ARG A 157 -18.10 -0.33 7.43
CA ARG A 157 -17.24 -0.21 8.61
C ARG A 157 -18.00 -0.44 9.93
N GLU A 158 -19.26 -0.86 9.87
CA GLU A 158 -20.10 -1.18 11.01
C GLU A 158 -19.73 -2.51 11.65
#